data_bf097d3e71f96fb9dcf75c3c7eb0aff3
#
_entry.id   bf097d3e71f96fb9dcf75c3c7eb0aff3
#
_cell.length_a   1.000
_cell.length_b   1.000
_cell.length_c   1.000
_cell.angle_alpha   90.00
_cell.angle_beta   90.00
_cell.angle_gamma   90.00
#
_symmetry.space_group_name_H-M   'P 1'
#
loop_
_entity.id
_entity.type
_entity.pdbx_description
1 polymer ?
#
loop_
_entity_poly.entity_id
_entity_poly.type
_entity_poly.pdbx_seq_one_letter_code
_entity_poly.pdbx_strand_id
1 'polypeptide(L)'
;ITDVTPGEGVLAVMGPKARDVLQAVSPNDFSNEVNPFGTAQEIEIGMGLARAHRVTYVGELGWEIYMSADMAGHVFETLWEAGQDHGLRLCGMHMMDSCRIEKGFRHFGHDITCEDHVLEAGLGFAVKTDKPDFIGRDAVLRKKEAGLTLRMVQFRLTDPEPLLYHAEPILRDGQLAGYLSSGNYGHH
;
A
#
# COMPACT_ATOMS: atom_id res chain seq x y z
N ILE A 1 1.35 24.34 2.90
CA ILE A 1 1.55 22.95 3.35
C ILE A 1 1.97 23.03 4.81
N THR A 2 1.29 22.26 5.66
CA THR A 2 1.58 22.16 7.10
C THR A 2 1.85 20.70 7.42
N ASP A 3 2.93 20.44 8.14
CA ASP A 3 3.22 19.10 8.67
C ASP A 3 2.35 18.84 9.90
N VAL A 4 1.48 17.85 9.82
CA VAL A 4 0.57 17.43 10.89
C VAL A 4 0.93 16.07 11.51
N THR A 5 2.03 15.48 11.07
CA THR A 5 2.48 14.14 11.49
C THR A 5 2.50 13.94 13.01
N PRO A 6 2.95 14.91 13.84
CA PRO A 6 2.94 14.72 15.29
C PRO A 6 1.54 14.76 15.92
N GLY A 7 0.56 15.29 15.19
CA GLY A 7 -0.82 15.47 15.69
C GLY A 7 -1.80 14.38 15.24
N GLU A 8 -1.39 13.49 14.34
CA GLU A 8 -2.25 12.43 13.80
C GLU A 8 -1.67 11.03 14.03
N GLY A 9 -2.54 10.07 14.31
CA GLY A 9 -2.27 8.64 14.30
C GLY A 9 -2.93 7.98 13.10
N VAL A 10 -2.39 6.85 12.65
CA VAL A 10 -2.97 6.05 11.56
C VAL A 10 -3.07 4.58 11.98
N LEU A 11 -4.24 3.99 11.78
CA LEU A 11 -4.47 2.56 11.94
C LEU A 11 -4.91 1.97 10.60
N ALA A 12 -4.29 0.89 10.19
CA ALA A 12 -4.69 0.14 9.00
C ALA A 12 -5.57 -1.04 9.40
N VAL A 13 -6.80 -1.09 8.89
CA VAL A 13 -7.73 -2.21 9.07
C VAL A 13 -7.92 -2.87 7.71
N MET A 14 -7.29 -4.03 7.52
CA MET A 14 -7.22 -4.69 6.22
C MET A 14 -7.52 -6.19 6.35
N GLY A 15 -8.18 -6.74 5.34
CA GLY A 15 -8.57 -8.14 5.29
C GLY A 15 -10.01 -8.31 4.78
N PRO A 16 -10.44 -9.54 4.47
CA PRO A 16 -11.75 -9.78 3.85
C PRO A 16 -12.93 -9.35 4.75
N LYS A 17 -12.73 -9.30 6.08
CA LYS A 17 -13.73 -8.86 7.07
C LYS A 17 -13.50 -7.44 7.60
N ALA A 18 -12.63 -6.65 6.99
CA ALA A 18 -12.33 -5.30 7.46
C ALA A 18 -13.59 -4.40 7.50
N ARG A 19 -14.50 -4.57 6.52
CA ARG A 19 -15.79 -3.86 6.50
C ARG A 19 -16.67 -4.22 7.68
N ASP A 20 -16.77 -5.49 8.00
CA ASP A 20 -17.61 -5.96 9.10
C ASP A 20 -17.15 -5.39 10.44
N VAL A 21 -15.83 -5.33 10.65
CA VAL A 21 -15.23 -4.71 11.84
C VAL A 21 -15.56 -3.22 11.90
N LEU A 22 -15.37 -2.47 10.82
CA LEU A 22 -15.64 -1.04 10.78
C LEU A 22 -17.13 -0.73 10.95
N GLN A 23 -18.00 -1.52 10.32
CA GLN A 23 -19.45 -1.34 10.43
C GLN A 23 -19.98 -1.65 11.83
N ALA A 24 -19.28 -2.51 12.60
CA ALA A 24 -19.69 -2.82 13.98
C ALA A 24 -19.42 -1.67 14.96
N VAL A 25 -18.50 -0.75 14.64
CA VAL A 25 -18.05 0.34 15.54
C VAL A 25 -18.38 1.74 15.05
N SER A 26 -18.99 1.86 13.88
CA SER A 26 -19.26 3.12 13.22
C SER A 26 -20.68 3.16 12.68
N PRO A 27 -21.41 4.29 12.82
CA PRO A 27 -22.69 4.48 12.17
C PRO A 27 -22.60 4.78 10.67
N ASN A 28 -21.39 5.04 10.18
CA ASN A 28 -21.15 5.38 8.78
C ASN A 28 -21.27 4.13 7.87
N ASP A 29 -21.63 4.35 6.61
CA ASP A 29 -21.74 3.30 5.61
C ASP A 29 -20.39 3.05 4.90
N PHE A 30 -19.88 1.83 5.01
CA PHE A 30 -18.65 1.35 4.33
C PHE A 30 -18.94 0.51 3.10
N SER A 31 -20.15 0.58 2.54
CA SER A 31 -20.49 -0.11 1.29
C SER A 31 -19.62 0.37 0.11
N ASN A 32 -19.62 -0.39 -0.98
CA ASN A 32 -18.92 0.01 -2.20
C ASN A 32 -19.55 1.23 -2.87
N GLU A 33 -20.84 1.40 -2.68
CA GLU A 33 -21.67 2.46 -3.26
C GLU A 33 -21.34 3.81 -2.64
N VAL A 34 -21.20 3.86 -1.32
CA VAL A 34 -20.94 5.09 -0.56
C VAL A 34 -19.45 5.35 -0.44
N ASN A 35 -18.66 4.31 -0.23
CA ASN A 35 -17.22 4.43 -0.03
C ASN A 35 -16.44 3.56 -1.05
N PRO A 36 -16.42 3.93 -2.35
CA PRO A 36 -15.67 3.21 -3.37
C PRO A 36 -14.16 3.30 -3.15
N PHE A 37 -13.42 2.37 -3.72
CA PHE A 37 -11.95 2.35 -3.64
C PHE A 37 -11.32 3.67 -4.10
N GLY A 38 -10.34 4.16 -3.35
CA GLY A 38 -9.64 5.41 -3.62
C GLY A 38 -10.36 6.66 -3.10
N THR A 39 -11.44 6.51 -2.34
CA THR A 39 -12.14 7.62 -1.68
C THR A 39 -11.79 7.74 -0.21
N ALA A 40 -12.11 8.90 0.37
CA ALA A 40 -11.99 9.18 1.78
C ALA A 40 -13.31 9.76 2.30
N GLN A 41 -13.66 9.42 3.53
CA GLN A 41 -14.82 9.98 4.23
C GLN A 41 -14.49 10.26 5.70
N GLU A 42 -15.14 11.24 6.28
CA GLU A 42 -15.15 11.43 7.74
C GLU A 42 -16.08 10.39 8.36
N ILE A 43 -15.64 9.80 9.45
CA ILE A 43 -16.34 8.73 10.16
C ILE A 43 -16.30 8.94 11.67
N GLU A 44 -17.22 8.30 12.34
CA GLU A 44 -17.23 8.16 13.79
C GLU A 44 -16.80 6.74 14.17
N ILE A 45 -15.88 6.59 15.12
CA ILE A 45 -15.53 5.30 15.72
C ILE A 45 -15.56 5.44 17.22
N GLY A 46 -16.52 4.78 17.86
CA GLY A 46 -16.80 5.00 19.29
C GLY A 46 -17.10 6.47 19.56
N MET A 47 -16.30 7.13 20.38
CA MET A 47 -16.39 8.57 20.66
C MET A 47 -15.43 9.41 19.81
N GLY A 48 -14.69 8.79 18.89
CA GLY A 48 -13.65 9.45 18.08
C GLY A 48 -14.15 9.83 16.70
N LEU A 49 -13.72 11.00 16.22
CA LEU A 49 -13.81 11.38 14.82
C LEU A 49 -12.54 10.96 14.11
N ALA A 50 -12.68 10.40 12.93
CA ALA A 50 -11.58 9.95 12.11
C ALA A 50 -11.88 10.17 10.61
N ARG A 51 -10.86 10.02 9.78
CA ARG A 51 -10.99 10.03 8.32
C ARG A 51 -10.57 8.66 7.79
N ALA A 52 -11.48 7.95 7.19
CA ALA A 52 -11.25 6.65 6.60
C ALA A 52 -10.91 6.78 5.12
N HIS A 53 -9.72 6.37 4.73
CA HIS A 53 -9.30 6.27 3.34
C HIS A 53 -9.43 4.83 2.88
N ARG A 54 -10.25 4.57 1.88
CA ARG A 54 -10.40 3.24 1.32
C ARG A 54 -9.26 2.92 0.37
N VAL A 55 -8.17 2.45 0.94
CA VAL A 55 -6.94 2.05 0.27
C VAL A 55 -6.40 0.78 0.91
N THR A 56 -5.47 0.13 0.25
CA THR A 56 -4.79 -1.04 0.80
C THR A 56 -3.33 -1.06 0.36
N TYR A 57 -2.46 -1.48 1.26
CA TYR A 57 -1.07 -1.77 0.94
C TYR A 57 -0.77 -3.28 0.95
N VAL A 58 -1.71 -4.09 1.41
CA VAL A 58 -1.58 -5.55 1.47
C VAL A 58 -2.42 -6.28 0.43
N GLY A 59 -3.14 -5.54 -0.41
CA GLY A 59 -3.95 -6.10 -1.49
C GLY A 59 -5.30 -6.69 -1.08
N GLU A 60 -5.67 -6.58 0.20
CA GLU A 60 -6.96 -6.97 0.73
C GLU A 60 -7.93 -5.78 0.78
N LEU A 61 -9.22 -6.06 1.02
CA LEU A 61 -10.19 -5.03 1.37
C LEU A 61 -9.69 -4.28 2.61
N GLY A 62 -9.68 -2.94 2.57
CA GLY A 62 -9.13 -2.22 3.71
C GLY A 62 -9.34 -0.73 3.70
N TRP A 63 -9.03 -0.17 4.86
CA TRP A 63 -9.03 1.28 5.12
C TRP A 63 -7.84 1.67 5.98
N GLU A 64 -7.29 2.83 5.68
CA GLU A 64 -6.42 3.57 6.59
C GLU A 64 -7.26 4.58 7.34
N ILE A 65 -7.25 4.50 8.66
CA ILE A 65 -8.04 5.33 9.57
C ILE A 65 -7.11 6.36 10.20
N TYR A 66 -7.31 7.62 9.82
CA TYR A 66 -6.55 8.77 10.31
C TYR A 66 -7.35 9.46 11.41
N MET A 67 -6.76 9.65 12.57
CA MET A 67 -7.39 10.30 13.72
C MET A 67 -6.39 11.20 14.43
N SER A 68 -6.89 12.09 15.30
CA SER A 68 -6.00 12.84 16.18
C SER A 68 -5.23 11.89 17.11
N ALA A 69 -3.98 12.21 17.40
CA ALA A 69 -3.07 11.33 18.14
C ALA A 69 -3.59 10.97 19.55
N ASP A 70 -4.29 11.87 20.19
CA ASP A 70 -4.92 11.65 21.51
C ASP A 70 -6.08 10.65 21.47
N MET A 71 -6.75 10.48 20.32
CA MET A 71 -7.82 9.51 20.12
C MET A 71 -7.34 8.14 19.66
N ALA A 72 -6.06 8.00 19.28
CA ALA A 72 -5.54 6.77 18.67
C ALA A 72 -5.71 5.54 19.60
N GLY A 73 -5.49 5.69 20.89
CA GLY A 73 -5.70 4.61 21.87
C GLY A 73 -7.15 4.16 21.92
N HIS A 74 -8.08 5.10 22.03
CA HIS A 74 -9.51 4.81 22.08
C HIS A 74 -10.00 4.12 20.80
N VAL A 75 -9.61 4.64 19.63
CA VAL A 75 -10.00 4.07 18.33
C VAL A 75 -9.41 2.66 18.17
N PHE A 76 -8.16 2.45 18.59
CA PHE A 76 -7.54 1.12 18.57
C PHE A 76 -8.31 0.11 19.44
N GLU A 77 -8.60 0.46 20.69
CA GLU A 77 -9.31 -0.41 21.62
C GLU A 77 -10.72 -0.75 21.10
N THR A 78 -11.45 0.25 20.60
CA THR A 78 -12.79 0.07 20.01
C THR A 78 -12.76 -0.91 18.83
N LEU A 79 -11.80 -0.75 17.92
CA LEU A 79 -11.59 -1.65 16.77
C LEU A 79 -11.17 -3.04 17.23
N TRP A 80 -10.27 -3.11 18.21
CA TRP A 80 -9.74 -4.36 18.72
C TRP A 80 -10.82 -5.21 19.38
N GLU A 81 -11.65 -4.63 20.22
CA GLU A 81 -12.74 -5.32 20.90
C GLU A 81 -13.76 -5.87 19.90
N ALA A 82 -14.30 -5.03 19.02
CA ALA A 82 -15.26 -5.46 18.01
C ALA A 82 -14.66 -6.47 17.01
N GLY A 83 -13.38 -6.34 16.70
CA GLY A 83 -12.69 -7.19 15.75
C GLY A 83 -12.51 -8.63 16.22
N GLN A 84 -12.61 -8.92 17.53
CA GLN A 84 -12.43 -10.29 18.04
C GLN A 84 -13.46 -11.25 17.45
N ASP A 85 -14.71 -10.84 17.33
CA ASP A 85 -15.80 -11.64 16.74
C ASP A 85 -15.58 -11.90 15.23
N HIS A 86 -14.78 -11.08 14.59
CA HIS A 86 -14.41 -11.20 13.18
C HIS A 86 -13.05 -11.86 12.94
N GLY A 87 -12.34 -12.22 14.01
CA GLY A 87 -11.02 -12.86 13.95
C GLY A 87 -9.88 -11.88 13.67
N LEU A 88 -10.03 -10.61 14.05
CA LEU A 88 -8.99 -9.59 13.94
C LEU A 88 -7.69 -10.06 14.63
N ARG A 89 -6.56 -9.76 14.00
CA ARG A 89 -5.23 -10.05 14.54
C ARG A 89 -4.32 -8.84 14.34
N LEU A 90 -3.42 -8.62 15.29
CA LEU A 90 -2.32 -7.68 15.12
C LEU A 90 -1.29 -8.31 14.20
N CYS A 91 -0.85 -7.53 13.20
CA CYS A 91 0.07 -7.97 12.18
C CYS A 91 1.34 -7.11 12.20
N GLY A 92 2.48 -7.76 12.01
CA GLY A 92 3.78 -7.09 11.96
C GLY A 92 4.24 -6.77 10.54
N MET A 93 5.39 -6.11 10.44
CA MET A 93 5.99 -5.65 9.18
C MET A 93 6.26 -6.78 8.19
N HIS A 94 6.70 -7.96 8.67
CA HIS A 94 6.96 -9.10 7.78
C HIS A 94 5.72 -9.60 7.05
N MET A 95 4.56 -9.61 7.74
CA MET A 95 3.29 -9.94 7.09
C MET A 95 2.92 -8.91 6.03
N MET A 96 3.06 -7.63 6.37
CA MET A 96 2.79 -6.53 5.44
C MET A 96 3.68 -6.66 4.19
N ASP A 97 4.98 -6.91 4.36
CA ASP A 97 5.92 -7.09 3.24
C ASP A 97 5.57 -8.31 2.38
N SER A 98 5.22 -9.44 2.98
CA SER A 98 4.78 -10.61 2.24
C SER A 98 3.56 -10.29 1.36
N CYS A 99 2.51 -9.75 1.96
CA CYS A 99 1.27 -9.43 1.25
C CYS A 99 1.45 -8.36 0.17
N ARG A 100 2.20 -7.28 0.44
CA ARG A 100 2.41 -6.21 -0.54
C ARG A 100 3.24 -6.69 -1.73
N ILE A 101 4.24 -7.56 -1.50
CA ILE A 101 5.06 -8.15 -2.57
C ILE A 101 4.19 -9.05 -3.46
N GLU A 102 3.33 -9.88 -2.90
CA GLU A 102 2.40 -10.71 -3.68
C GLU A 102 1.54 -9.88 -4.65
N LYS A 103 1.15 -8.68 -4.24
CA LYS A 103 0.41 -7.71 -5.08
C LYS A 103 1.31 -6.87 -5.99
N GLY A 104 2.61 -6.98 -5.86
CA GLY A 104 3.56 -6.15 -6.58
C GLY A 104 3.51 -4.68 -6.17
N PHE A 105 3.07 -4.36 -4.95
CA PHE A 105 3.12 -3.00 -4.42
C PHE A 105 4.56 -2.63 -4.03
N ARG A 106 4.96 -1.40 -4.39
CA ARG A 106 6.32 -0.90 -4.19
C ARG A 106 6.42 -0.21 -2.85
N HIS A 107 7.53 -0.43 -2.19
CA HIS A 107 7.89 0.29 -0.98
C HIS A 107 8.79 1.47 -1.35
N PHE A 108 8.29 2.70 -1.19
CA PHE A 108 9.09 3.90 -1.44
C PHE A 108 10.21 4.01 -0.41
N GLY A 109 11.41 4.27 -0.89
CA GLY A 109 12.63 4.27 -0.08
C GLY A 109 13.34 2.91 0.00
N HIS A 110 12.73 1.85 -0.54
CA HIS A 110 13.30 0.50 -0.57
C HIS A 110 13.29 -0.09 -2.00
N ASP A 111 12.12 -0.29 -2.59
CA ASP A 111 12.00 -0.80 -3.97
C ASP A 111 12.21 0.29 -5.00
N ILE A 112 11.76 1.49 -4.71
CA ILE A 112 11.85 2.67 -5.55
C ILE A 112 12.22 3.89 -4.73
N THR A 113 12.89 4.83 -5.39
CA THR A 113 13.31 6.11 -4.81
C THR A 113 12.94 7.27 -5.75
N CYS A 114 13.32 8.48 -5.38
CA CYS A 114 13.17 9.65 -6.27
C CYS A 114 14.11 9.61 -7.49
N GLU A 115 15.06 8.68 -7.55
CA GLU A 115 15.96 8.47 -8.69
C GLU A 115 15.34 7.55 -9.75
N ASP A 116 14.32 6.78 -9.38
CA ASP A 116 13.66 5.86 -10.30
C ASP A 116 12.64 6.55 -11.18
N HIS A 117 12.68 6.25 -12.47
CA HIS A 117 11.68 6.80 -13.39
C HIS A 117 10.34 6.07 -13.22
N VAL A 118 9.25 6.82 -13.11
CA VAL A 118 7.90 6.29 -12.84
C VAL A 118 7.45 5.20 -13.80
N LEU A 119 7.84 5.27 -15.09
CA LEU A 119 7.52 4.26 -16.08
C LEU A 119 8.35 2.97 -15.89
N GLU A 120 9.61 3.10 -15.51
CA GLU A 120 10.50 1.97 -15.23
C GLU A 120 10.11 1.26 -13.94
N ALA A 121 9.61 2.02 -12.94
CA ALA A 121 9.01 1.50 -11.72
C ALA A 121 7.66 0.77 -11.92
N GLY A 122 7.12 0.77 -13.15
CA GLY A 122 5.82 0.16 -13.45
C GLY A 122 4.62 0.93 -12.91
N LEU A 123 4.77 2.24 -12.66
CA LEU A 123 3.73 3.13 -12.11
C LEU A 123 3.11 4.04 -13.18
N GLY A 124 3.30 3.71 -14.46
CA GLY A 124 2.79 4.50 -15.57
C GLY A 124 1.25 4.69 -15.56
N PHE A 125 0.51 3.77 -14.96
CA PHE A 125 -0.94 3.88 -14.79
C PHE A 125 -1.36 5.09 -13.93
N ALA A 126 -0.50 5.54 -13.03
CA ALA A 126 -0.74 6.68 -12.15
C ALA A 126 -0.44 8.03 -12.81
N VAL A 127 0.18 8.02 -14.00
CA VAL A 127 0.57 9.23 -14.72
C VAL A 127 -0.43 9.57 -15.81
N LYS A 128 -1.14 10.68 -15.64
CA LYS A 128 -2.11 11.19 -16.62
C LYS A 128 -1.41 12.11 -17.63
N THR A 129 -0.81 11.53 -18.67
CA THR A 129 -0.06 12.28 -19.71
C THR A 129 -0.96 13.12 -20.63
N ASP A 130 -2.26 12.89 -20.60
CA ASP A 130 -3.29 13.68 -21.29
C ASP A 130 -3.64 15.00 -20.59
N LYS A 131 -3.23 15.20 -19.34
CA LYS A 131 -3.34 16.51 -18.68
C LYS A 131 -2.49 17.55 -19.41
N PRO A 132 -2.97 18.80 -19.51
CA PRO A 132 -2.26 19.83 -20.28
C PRO A 132 -0.89 20.16 -19.71
N ASP A 133 -0.76 20.16 -18.38
CA ASP A 133 0.51 20.45 -17.70
C ASP A 133 0.60 19.82 -16.31
N PHE A 134 1.81 19.41 -15.93
CA PHE A 134 2.25 19.07 -14.58
C PHE A 134 3.78 19.00 -14.53
N ILE A 135 4.35 19.19 -13.36
CA ILE A 135 5.82 19.13 -13.16
C ILE A 135 6.33 17.74 -13.58
N GLY A 136 7.28 17.71 -14.53
CA GLY A 136 7.87 16.48 -15.04
C GLY A 136 7.16 15.84 -16.24
N ARG A 137 6.04 16.42 -16.74
CA ARG A 137 5.30 15.88 -17.89
C ARG A 137 6.19 15.62 -19.10
N ASP A 138 6.99 16.61 -19.50
CA ASP A 138 7.86 16.49 -20.67
C ASP A 138 8.95 15.44 -20.49
N ALA A 139 9.46 15.26 -19.27
CA ALA A 139 10.42 14.19 -18.96
C ALA A 139 9.79 12.81 -19.15
N VAL A 140 8.55 12.64 -18.69
CA VAL A 140 7.79 11.39 -18.86
C VAL A 140 7.54 11.11 -20.34
N LEU A 141 7.12 12.10 -21.11
CA LEU A 141 6.87 11.95 -22.55
C LEU A 141 8.15 11.60 -23.30
N ARG A 142 9.26 12.29 -23.06
CA ARG A 142 10.57 11.96 -23.67
C ARG A 142 11.00 10.54 -23.34
N LYS A 143 10.86 10.11 -22.09
CA LYS A 143 11.23 8.74 -21.69
C LYS A 143 10.35 7.69 -22.36
N LYS A 144 9.06 7.99 -22.49
CA LYS A 144 8.09 7.10 -23.19
C LYS A 144 8.45 6.94 -24.67
N GLU A 145 8.85 8.02 -25.33
CA GLU A 145 9.27 8.04 -26.74
C GLU A 145 10.61 7.32 -26.95
N ALA A 146 11.59 7.57 -26.08
CA ALA A 146 12.92 6.95 -26.14
C ALA A 146 12.89 5.44 -25.82
N GLY A 147 11.83 4.96 -25.16
CA GLY A 147 11.73 3.59 -24.67
C GLY A 147 12.35 3.39 -23.29
N LEU A 148 12.01 2.26 -22.66
CA LEU A 148 12.49 1.90 -21.33
C LEU A 148 13.72 0.98 -21.44
N THR A 149 14.78 1.32 -20.73
CA THR A 149 15.99 0.51 -20.63
C THR A 149 15.98 -0.44 -19.44
N LEU A 150 15.21 -0.08 -18.41
CA LEU A 150 14.99 -0.85 -17.19
C LEU A 150 13.50 -1.07 -16.96
N ARG A 151 13.17 -2.13 -16.23
CA ARG A 151 11.81 -2.39 -15.76
C ARG A 151 11.86 -3.07 -14.41
N MET A 152 11.07 -2.57 -13.49
CA MET A 152 10.75 -3.32 -12.28
C MET A 152 9.78 -4.43 -12.64
N VAL A 153 10.10 -5.65 -12.23
CA VAL A 153 9.31 -6.85 -12.50
C VAL A 153 9.23 -7.69 -11.24
N GLN A 154 8.17 -8.47 -11.13
CA GLN A 154 7.99 -9.43 -10.05
C GLN A 154 8.33 -10.82 -10.57
N PHE A 155 9.08 -11.57 -9.77
CA PHE A 155 9.42 -12.97 -10.05
C PHE A 155 8.80 -13.89 -9.00
N ARG A 156 8.47 -15.08 -9.43
CA ARG A 156 8.21 -16.21 -8.53
C ARG A 156 9.29 -17.25 -8.79
N LEU A 157 9.98 -17.68 -7.73
CA LEU A 157 10.94 -18.76 -7.83
C LEU A 157 10.23 -20.07 -8.19
N THR A 158 10.86 -20.86 -9.06
CA THR A 158 10.40 -22.23 -9.39
C THR A 158 10.81 -23.22 -8.33
N ASP A 159 11.95 -22.97 -7.67
CA ASP A 159 12.38 -23.68 -6.47
C ASP A 159 11.94 -22.88 -5.25
N PRO A 160 11.10 -23.40 -4.36
CA PRO A 160 10.59 -22.68 -3.20
C PRO A 160 11.57 -22.63 -2.01
N GLU A 161 12.66 -23.41 -2.04
CA GLU A 161 13.57 -23.52 -0.89
C GLU A 161 14.41 -22.23 -0.64
N PRO A 162 14.95 -21.54 -1.67
CA PRO A 162 15.71 -20.32 -1.42
C PRO A 162 14.82 -19.16 -0.96
N LEU A 163 15.18 -18.54 0.15
CA LEU A 163 14.58 -17.28 0.58
C LEU A 163 15.46 -16.13 0.12
N LEU A 164 14.88 -15.25 -0.66
CA LEU A 164 15.52 -14.02 -1.14
C LEU A 164 15.03 -12.84 -0.31
N TYR A 165 15.91 -11.88 -0.05
CA TYR A 165 15.59 -10.69 0.72
C TYR A 165 15.79 -9.39 -0.05
N HIS A 166 17.04 -9.11 -0.42
CA HIS A 166 17.45 -7.81 -0.93
C HIS A 166 18.86 -7.87 -1.50
N ALA A 167 19.08 -7.19 -2.62
CA ALA A 167 20.36 -7.04 -3.30
C ALA A 167 20.96 -8.32 -3.93
N GLU A 168 20.23 -9.44 -3.96
CA GLU A 168 20.68 -10.59 -4.74
C GLU A 168 20.76 -10.23 -6.23
N PRO A 169 21.85 -10.61 -6.92
CA PRO A 169 22.00 -10.33 -8.35
C PRO A 169 21.05 -11.16 -9.20
N ILE A 170 20.42 -10.51 -10.17
CA ILE A 170 19.59 -11.18 -11.18
C ILE A 170 20.46 -11.38 -12.43
N LEU A 171 20.68 -12.62 -12.79
CA LEU A 171 21.42 -12.97 -13.99
C LEU A 171 20.47 -13.41 -15.11
N ARG A 172 20.74 -12.94 -16.32
CA ARG A 172 20.09 -13.41 -17.55
C ARG A 172 21.16 -13.85 -18.53
N ASP A 173 21.13 -15.11 -18.94
CA ASP A 173 22.12 -15.72 -19.85
C ASP A 173 23.56 -15.51 -19.34
N GLY A 174 23.79 -15.63 -18.03
CA GLY A 174 25.07 -15.45 -17.37
C GLY A 174 25.56 -14.00 -17.24
N GLN A 175 24.76 -13.02 -17.65
CA GLN A 175 25.07 -11.61 -17.54
C GLN A 175 24.23 -10.95 -16.45
N LEU A 176 24.81 -10.01 -15.72
CA LEU A 176 24.09 -9.23 -14.72
C LEU A 176 22.99 -8.40 -15.40
N ALA A 177 21.73 -8.66 -15.05
CA ALA A 177 20.57 -7.97 -15.59
C ALA A 177 19.96 -6.97 -14.60
N GLY A 178 20.21 -7.12 -13.30
CA GLY A 178 19.68 -6.27 -12.26
C GLY A 178 19.87 -6.85 -10.87
N TYR A 179 19.19 -6.28 -9.91
CA TYR A 179 19.22 -6.70 -8.50
C TYR A 179 17.81 -6.83 -7.95
N LEU A 180 17.65 -7.73 -7.00
CA LEU A 180 16.41 -7.84 -6.23
C LEU A 180 16.29 -6.67 -5.26
N SER A 181 15.18 -5.95 -5.28
CA SER A 181 14.91 -4.88 -4.32
C SER A 181 14.19 -5.39 -3.08
N SER A 182 13.27 -6.35 -3.24
CA SER A 182 12.55 -7.00 -2.14
C SER A 182 12.31 -8.46 -2.47
N GLY A 183 12.44 -9.31 -1.46
CA GLY A 183 12.08 -10.71 -1.53
C GLY A 183 11.37 -11.15 -0.26
N ASN A 184 10.38 -12.00 -0.40
CA ASN A 184 9.69 -12.62 0.74
C ASN A 184 8.99 -13.90 0.30
N TYR A 185 8.56 -14.67 1.27
CA TYR A 185 7.77 -15.87 1.03
C TYR A 185 6.29 -15.49 0.84
N GLY A 186 5.70 -15.92 -0.27
CA GLY A 186 4.29 -15.73 -0.56
C GLY A 186 3.45 -16.92 -0.07
N HIS A 187 2.20 -16.66 0.31
CA HIS A 187 1.26 -17.66 0.83
C HIS A 187 0.04 -17.84 -0.07
N HIS A 188 -0.06 -17.10 -1.18
CA HIS A 188 -1.14 -17.15 -2.17
C HIS A 188 -0.69 -17.62 -3.54
#